data_b72ba2dbc4c145626ab6592be79512a4
#
_entry.id   b72ba2dbc4c145626ab6592be79512a4
#
_cell.length_a   1.000
_cell.length_b   1.000
_cell.length_c   1.000
_cell.angle_alpha   90.00
_cell.angle_beta   90.00
_cell.angle_gamma   90.00
#
_symmetry.space_group_name_H-M   'P 1'
#
loop_
_entity.id
_entity.type
_entity.pdbx_description
1 polymer ?
#
loop_
_entity_poly.entity_id
_entity_poly.type
_entity_poly.pdbx_seq_one_letter_code
_entity_poly.pdbx_strand_id
1 'polypeptide(L)'
;MFYPPHVPGGVDNPLGRHAFYLTSKDLSAKGSFLIHGTNRPGGVGVRSSHGCIRLFPEDIETLFDRVPIGTSVRIIHEPYKVGWHNRHLYLEAHQPLTEAQYAGSNSLSRLANVIEATIGNSQLVNWTGAKMAAEMANGYPVRID
;
A
#
# COMPACT_ATOMS: atom_id res chain seq x y z
N MET A 1 -20.69 1.49 21.20
CA MET A 1 -21.07 0.10 20.85
C MET A 1 -20.18 -0.82 21.67
N PHE A 2 -20.76 -1.66 22.50
CA PHE A 2 -20.01 -2.57 23.37
C PHE A 2 -19.78 -3.87 22.58
N TYR A 3 -18.53 -4.24 22.35
CA TYR A 3 -18.19 -5.53 21.78
C TYR A 3 -17.93 -6.55 22.90
N PRO A 4 -18.36 -7.80 22.75
CA PRO A 4 -18.02 -8.84 23.71
C PRO A 4 -16.48 -9.05 23.73
N PRO A 5 -15.91 -9.56 24.83
CA PRO A 5 -14.47 -9.71 24.97
C PRO A 5 -13.83 -10.69 23.95
N HIS A 6 -14.65 -11.51 23.32
CA HIS A 6 -14.22 -12.40 22.23
C HIS A 6 -15.29 -12.42 21.13
N VAL A 7 -14.88 -12.08 19.89
CA VAL A 7 -15.70 -12.18 18.69
C VAL A 7 -15.01 -13.13 17.73
N PRO A 8 -15.59 -14.29 17.40
CA PRO A 8 -15.00 -15.20 16.41
C PRO A 8 -14.78 -14.51 15.06
N GLY A 9 -13.79 -14.97 14.30
CA GLY A 9 -13.61 -14.51 12.92
C GLY A 9 -14.87 -14.79 12.10
N GLY A 10 -15.33 -13.81 11.33
CA GLY A 10 -16.56 -13.94 10.55
C GLY A 10 -17.14 -12.61 10.09
N VAL A 11 -18.34 -12.68 9.51
CA VAL A 11 -19.05 -11.54 8.93
C VAL A 11 -19.46 -10.48 9.96
N ASP A 12 -19.61 -10.88 11.22
CA ASP A 12 -19.99 -9.98 12.33
C ASP A 12 -18.77 -9.38 13.04
N ASN A 13 -17.56 -9.90 12.76
CA ASN A 13 -16.35 -9.40 13.35
C ASN A 13 -15.87 -8.13 12.62
N PRO A 14 -15.61 -7.00 13.31
CA PRO A 14 -15.05 -5.81 12.68
C PRO A 14 -13.71 -6.03 11.97
N LEU A 15 -12.95 -7.04 12.37
CA LEU A 15 -11.69 -7.46 11.73
C LEU A 15 -11.91 -8.45 10.56
N GLY A 16 -13.17 -8.82 10.28
CA GLY A 16 -13.49 -9.81 9.26
C GLY A 16 -13.19 -11.24 9.66
N ARG A 17 -12.93 -12.11 8.70
CA ARG A 17 -12.67 -13.53 8.92
C ARG A 17 -11.25 -13.84 9.33
N HIS A 18 -10.28 -13.07 8.85
CA HIS A 18 -8.85 -13.31 9.03
C HIS A 18 -8.11 -12.03 9.42
N ALA A 19 -7.05 -12.19 10.22
CA ALA A 19 -6.15 -11.12 10.59
C ALA A 19 -4.72 -11.64 10.78
N PHE A 20 -3.75 -10.90 10.26
CA PHE A 20 -2.33 -11.07 10.55
C PHE A 20 -1.93 -10.11 11.65
N TYR A 21 -1.35 -10.60 12.71
CA TYR A 21 -0.75 -9.80 13.77
C TYR A 21 0.69 -9.47 13.39
N LEU A 22 1.00 -8.18 13.27
CA LEU A 22 2.35 -7.72 12.99
C LEU A 22 3.13 -7.60 14.30
N THR A 23 4.29 -8.21 14.34
CA THR A 23 5.18 -8.17 15.50
C THR A 23 6.52 -7.57 15.13
N SER A 24 7.04 -6.65 15.92
CA SER A 24 8.43 -6.20 15.87
C SER A 24 8.88 -5.73 17.26
N LYS A 25 10.20 -5.63 17.43
CA LYS A 25 10.77 -5.10 18.69
C LYS A 25 10.31 -3.66 18.95
N ASP A 26 10.08 -2.88 17.90
CA ASP A 26 9.71 -1.47 17.99
C ASP A 26 8.19 -1.26 18.15
N LEU A 27 7.37 -2.25 17.79
CA LEU A 27 5.91 -2.16 17.84
C LEU A 27 5.33 -2.62 19.19
N SER A 28 6.06 -3.41 19.95
CA SER A 28 5.59 -4.01 21.22
C SER A 28 5.15 -2.98 22.26
N ALA A 29 5.70 -1.76 22.20
CA ALA A 29 5.35 -0.66 23.11
C ALA A 29 4.11 0.16 22.68
N LYS A 30 3.61 -0.01 21.45
CA LYS A 30 2.57 0.85 20.84
C LYS A 30 1.23 0.14 20.58
N GLY A 31 1.09 -1.12 20.98
CA GLY A 31 -0.10 -1.93 20.71
C GLY A 31 0.07 -2.85 19.51
N SER A 32 -0.99 -3.60 19.19
CA SER A 32 -0.97 -4.56 18.09
C SER A 32 -1.38 -3.90 16.79
N PHE A 33 -0.53 -3.97 15.78
CA PHE A 33 -0.86 -3.59 14.41
C PHE A 33 -1.25 -4.84 13.62
N LEU A 34 -2.28 -4.72 12.80
CA LEU A 34 -2.85 -5.84 12.06
C LEU A 34 -2.99 -5.50 10.59
N ILE A 35 -2.87 -6.54 9.75
CA ILE A 35 -3.45 -6.57 8.41
C ILE A 35 -4.67 -7.47 8.52
N HIS A 36 -5.86 -6.95 8.25
CA HIS A 36 -7.09 -7.68 8.54
C HIS A 36 -8.20 -7.38 7.53
N GLY A 37 -9.20 -8.23 7.48
CA GLY A 37 -10.41 -7.99 6.72
C GLY A 37 -11.33 -6.95 7.38
N THR A 38 -12.58 -6.96 6.98
CA THR A 38 -13.58 -6.07 7.56
C THR A 38 -14.99 -6.59 7.33
N ASN A 39 -15.91 -6.27 8.23
CA ASN A 39 -17.34 -6.40 8.00
C ASN A 39 -17.97 -5.13 7.39
N ARG A 40 -17.14 -4.09 7.10
CA ARG A 40 -17.56 -2.82 6.50
C ARG A 40 -16.63 -2.43 5.35
N PRO A 41 -16.78 -3.07 4.17
CA PRO A 41 -15.84 -2.89 3.05
C PRO A 41 -15.72 -1.45 2.54
N GLY A 42 -16.75 -0.61 2.69
CA GLY A 42 -16.67 0.81 2.34
C GLY A 42 -15.62 1.63 3.11
N GLY A 43 -14.99 1.07 4.15
CA GLY A 43 -13.89 1.69 4.88
C GLY A 43 -12.49 1.27 4.39
N VAL A 44 -12.39 0.41 3.37
CA VAL A 44 -11.10 0.01 2.79
C VAL A 44 -10.54 1.18 1.98
N GLY A 45 -9.24 1.43 2.10
CA GLY A 45 -8.57 2.56 1.46
C GLY A 45 -8.72 3.90 2.20
N VAL A 46 -9.56 3.97 3.25
CA VAL A 46 -9.75 5.20 4.04
C VAL A 46 -8.84 5.19 5.27
N ARG A 47 -8.12 6.28 5.50
CA ARG A 47 -7.25 6.49 6.69
C ARG A 47 -8.10 6.76 7.93
N SER A 48 -8.71 5.71 8.49
CA SER A 48 -9.62 5.81 9.64
C SER A 48 -9.26 4.84 10.78
N SER A 49 -8.09 4.19 10.71
CA SER A 49 -7.58 3.30 11.77
C SER A 49 -6.45 3.98 12.56
N HIS A 50 -6.07 3.38 13.70
CA HIS A 50 -4.91 3.76 14.50
C HIS A 50 -3.62 3.04 14.07
N GLY A 51 -3.54 2.63 12.79
CA GLY A 51 -2.37 1.99 12.21
C GLY A 51 -2.61 0.58 11.63
N CYS A 52 -3.81 0.00 11.82
CA CYS A 52 -4.17 -1.26 11.15
C CYS A 52 -4.46 -1.05 9.66
N ILE A 53 -4.12 -2.03 8.85
CA ILE A 53 -4.35 -2.06 7.41
C ILE A 53 -5.56 -2.92 7.12
N ARG A 54 -6.59 -2.36 6.47
CA ARG A 54 -7.80 -3.07 6.06
C ARG A 54 -7.71 -3.54 4.63
N LEU A 55 -8.17 -4.77 4.40
CA LEU A 55 -8.37 -5.36 3.09
C LEU A 55 -9.84 -5.70 2.88
N PHE A 56 -10.24 -5.82 1.62
CA PHE A 56 -11.55 -6.41 1.31
C PHE A 56 -11.63 -7.85 1.82
N PRO A 57 -12.84 -8.35 2.14
CA PRO A 57 -13.01 -9.71 2.67
C PRO A 57 -12.38 -10.79 1.80
N GLU A 58 -12.57 -10.71 0.48
CA GLU A 58 -12.03 -11.65 -0.50
C GLU A 58 -10.49 -11.58 -0.61
N ASP A 59 -9.92 -10.38 -0.46
CA ASP A 59 -8.47 -10.18 -0.54
C ASP A 59 -7.76 -10.77 0.67
N ILE A 60 -8.29 -10.53 1.88
CA ILE A 60 -7.68 -11.07 3.09
C ILE A 60 -7.77 -12.60 3.14
N GLU A 61 -8.87 -13.20 2.66
CA GLU A 61 -9.01 -14.66 2.56
C GLU A 61 -7.93 -15.23 1.63
N THR A 62 -7.80 -14.66 0.44
CA THR A 62 -6.78 -15.08 -0.55
C THR A 62 -5.36 -14.92 0.00
N LEU A 63 -5.09 -13.81 0.70
CA LEU A 63 -3.77 -13.53 1.26
C LEU A 63 -3.45 -14.47 2.42
N PHE A 64 -4.43 -14.77 3.27
CA PHE A 64 -4.26 -15.62 4.45
C PHE A 64 -3.85 -17.04 4.08
N ASP A 65 -4.38 -17.58 3.00
CA ASP A 65 -4.03 -18.91 2.50
C ASP A 65 -2.62 -18.99 1.89
N ARG A 66 -2.06 -17.84 1.48
CA ARG A 66 -0.78 -17.77 0.76
C ARG A 66 0.41 -17.33 1.61
N VAL A 67 0.16 -16.66 2.73
CA VAL A 67 1.20 -16.02 3.54
C VAL A 67 1.39 -16.79 4.85
N PRO A 68 2.48 -17.56 5.01
CA PRO A 68 2.74 -18.30 6.23
C PRO A 68 3.15 -17.38 7.40
N ILE A 69 2.94 -17.88 8.61
CA ILE A 69 3.42 -17.22 9.83
C ILE A 69 4.95 -17.08 9.76
N GLY A 70 5.45 -15.91 10.16
CA GLY A 70 6.88 -15.58 10.13
C GLY A 70 7.31 -14.89 8.84
N THR A 71 6.39 -14.67 7.88
CA THR A 71 6.69 -13.86 6.70
C THR A 71 7.05 -12.42 7.10
N SER A 72 8.18 -11.93 6.57
CA SER A 72 8.62 -10.56 6.80
C SER A 72 7.69 -9.56 6.11
N VAL A 73 7.29 -8.54 6.86
CA VAL A 73 6.47 -7.42 6.33
C VAL A 73 7.31 -6.14 6.38
N ARG A 74 7.38 -5.43 5.26
CA ARG A 74 8.03 -4.13 5.15
C ARG A 74 7.01 -3.09 4.68
N ILE A 75 6.73 -2.10 5.53
CA ILE A 75 5.87 -0.97 5.21
C ILE A 75 6.77 0.15 4.71
N ILE A 76 6.53 0.58 3.47
CA ILE A 76 7.34 1.57 2.77
C ILE A 76 6.48 2.76 2.35
N HIS A 77 7.10 3.93 2.25
CA HIS A 77 6.49 5.12 1.67
C HIS A 77 7.16 5.43 0.33
N GLU A 78 6.54 4.98 -0.74
CA GLU A 78 7.00 5.18 -2.11
C GLU A 78 5.87 5.76 -2.96
N PRO A 79 5.78 7.10 -3.10
CA PRO A 79 4.74 7.74 -3.90
C PRO A 79 4.87 7.45 -5.40
N TYR A 80 6.05 7.06 -5.87
CA TYR A 80 6.28 6.65 -7.25
C TYR A 80 6.74 5.20 -7.31
N LYS A 81 6.04 4.40 -8.11
CA LYS A 81 6.42 3.03 -8.44
C LYS A 81 6.47 2.89 -9.95
N VAL A 82 7.58 2.36 -10.46
CA VAL A 82 7.81 2.15 -11.89
C VAL A 82 8.08 0.69 -12.12
N GLY A 83 7.50 0.14 -13.16
CA GLY A 83 7.69 -1.27 -13.48
C GLY A 83 7.30 -1.62 -14.92
N TRP A 84 7.83 -2.75 -15.38
CA TRP A 84 7.53 -3.30 -16.69
C TRP A 84 6.36 -4.28 -16.61
N HIS A 85 5.38 -4.11 -17.50
CA HIS A 85 4.31 -5.06 -17.73
C HIS A 85 4.10 -5.25 -19.23
N ASN A 86 4.13 -6.48 -19.70
CA ASN A 86 3.99 -6.84 -21.13
C ASN A 86 4.91 -6.02 -22.06
N ARG A 87 6.16 -5.79 -21.65
CA ARG A 87 7.17 -4.97 -22.37
C ARG A 87 6.85 -3.48 -22.45
N HIS A 88 5.86 -3.00 -21.72
CA HIS A 88 5.55 -1.57 -21.58
C HIS A 88 5.92 -1.08 -20.19
N LEU A 89 6.41 0.16 -20.12
CA LEU A 89 6.78 0.80 -18.88
C LEU A 89 5.58 1.55 -18.30
N TYR A 90 5.30 1.29 -17.01
CA TYR A 90 4.20 1.93 -16.29
C TYR A 90 4.72 2.69 -15.07
N LEU A 91 4.10 3.83 -14.82
CA LEU A 91 4.26 4.62 -13.59
C LEU A 91 2.94 4.59 -12.81
N GLU A 92 3.02 4.24 -11.54
CA GLU A 92 1.97 4.45 -10.55
C GLU A 92 2.41 5.56 -9.61
N ALA A 93 1.63 6.63 -9.53
CA ALA A 93 1.91 7.82 -8.71
C ALA A 93 0.82 8.04 -7.68
N HIS A 94 1.21 8.27 -6.43
CA HIS A 94 0.32 8.51 -5.30
C HIS A 94 0.63 9.86 -4.65
N GLN A 95 -0.38 10.45 -4.01
CA GLN A 95 -0.17 11.57 -3.12
C GLN A 95 0.72 11.13 -1.95
N PRO A 96 1.78 11.89 -1.64
CA PRO A 96 2.60 11.59 -0.48
C PRO A 96 1.81 11.78 0.81
N LEU A 97 2.25 11.12 1.87
CA LEU A 97 1.74 11.36 3.20
C LEU A 97 2.05 12.81 3.62
N THR A 98 1.16 13.41 4.40
CA THR A 98 1.24 14.82 4.80
C THR A 98 2.23 15.09 5.94
N GLU A 99 2.70 14.04 6.60
CA GLU A 99 3.67 14.14 7.69
C GLU A 99 5.00 14.75 7.21
N ALA A 100 5.58 15.65 8.00
CA ALA A 100 6.77 16.42 7.63
C ALA A 100 7.97 15.56 7.18
N GLN A 101 8.10 14.34 7.73
CA GLN A 101 9.15 13.39 7.35
C GLN A 101 9.06 12.92 5.89
N TYR A 102 7.90 13.10 5.24
CA TYR A 102 7.68 12.74 3.84
C TYR A 102 7.65 13.96 2.91
N ALA A 103 7.95 15.15 3.43
CA ALA A 103 8.00 16.36 2.62
C ALA A 103 9.00 16.19 1.45
N GLY A 104 8.56 16.52 0.24
CA GLY A 104 9.37 16.38 -0.98
C GLY A 104 9.53 14.95 -1.50
N SER A 105 8.89 13.95 -0.88
CA SER A 105 8.97 12.56 -1.36
C SER A 105 8.37 12.37 -2.77
N ASN A 106 7.57 13.33 -3.25
CA ASN A 106 7.00 13.39 -4.60
C ASN A 106 7.71 14.39 -5.54
N SER A 107 8.98 14.72 -5.26
CA SER A 107 9.74 15.62 -6.13
C SER A 107 9.98 15.03 -7.52
N LEU A 108 10.11 15.90 -8.53
CA LEU A 108 10.44 15.46 -9.90
C LEU A 108 11.83 14.78 -9.98
N SER A 109 12.76 15.17 -9.13
CA SER A 109 14.07 14.50 -9.01
C SER A 109 13.91 13.04 -8.56
N ARG A 110 13.02 12.79 -7.58
CA ARG A 110 12.73 11.43 -7.13
C ARG A 110 12.04 10.62 -8.23
N LEU A 111 11.09 11.23 -8.95
CA LEU A 111 10.45 10.59 -10.10
C LEU A 111 11.48 10.15 -11.14
N ALA A 112 12.38 11.07 -11.53
CA ALA A 112 13.44 10.79 -12.49
C ALA A 112 14.33 9.63 -12.01
N ASN A 113 14.80 9.68 -10.77
CA ASN A 113 15.64 8.63 -10.19
C ASN A 113 14.97 7.24 -10.20
N VAL A 114 13.67 7.17 -9.88
CA VAL A 114 12.93 5.90 -9.88
C VAL A 114 12.76 5.36 -11.30
N ILE A 115 12.46 6.23 -12.27
CA ILE A 115 12.36 5.86 -13.68
C ILE A 115 13.73 5.35 -14.17
N GLU A 116 14.79 6.12 -14.01
CA GLU A 116 16.14 5.80 -14.45
C GLU A 116 16.65 4.48 -13.84
N ALA A 117 16.40 4.27 -12.55
CA ALA A 117 16.75 3.01 -11.89
C ALA A 117 16.01 1.79 -12.47
N THR A 118 14.82 1.99 -13.03
CA THR A 118 14.00 0.90 -13.59
C THR A 118 14.35 0.61 -15.05
N ILE A 119 14.65 1.66 -15.85
CA ILE A 119 14.91 1.50 -17.30
C ILE A 119 16.36 1.12 -17.62
N GLY A 120 17.31 1.38 -16.72
CA GLY A 120 18.73 1.19 -16.99
C GLY A 120 19.16 2.01 -18.23
N ASN A 121 19.64 1.33 -19.26
CA ASN A 121 20.10 1.95 -20.51
C ASN A 121 18.98 2.14 -21.57
N SER A 122 17.73 1.87 -21.26
CA SER A 122 16.60 2.09 -22.18
C SER A 122 16.29 3.59 -22.26
N GLN A 123 16.09 4.09 -23.49
CA GLN A 123 15.92 5.54 -23.73
C GLN A 123 14.46 5.95 -24.01
N LEU A 124 13.54 5.03 -24.05
CA LEU A 124 12.15 5.30 -24.44
C LEU A 124 11.30 5.59 -23.21
N VAL A 125 11.28 6.86 -22.80
CA VAL A 125 10.39 7.34 -21.73
C VAL A 125 9.62 8.57 -22.23
N ASN A 126 8.31 8.51 -22.11
CA ASN A 126 7.44 9.66 -22.28
C ASN A 126 7.46 10.52 -20.99
N TRP A 127 8.46 11.38 -20.87
CA TRP A 127 8.64 12.25 -19.70
C TRP A 127 7.46 13.20 -19.47
N THR A 128 6.79 13.65 -20.53
CA THR A 128 5.59 14.48 -20.41
C THR A 128 4.45 13.70 -19.77
N GLY A 129 4.20 12.49 -20.23
CA GLY A 129 3.21 11.59 -19.65
C GLY A 129 3.53 11.22 -18.19
N ALA A 130 4.80 10.95 -17.90
CA ALA A 130 5.26 10.65 -16.54
C ALA A 130 5.03 11.83 -15.58
N LYS A 131 5.33 13.06 -16.03
CA LYS A 131 5.09 14.27 -15.24
C LYS A 131 3.59 14.47 -14.98
N MET A 132 2.76 14.34 -16.00
CA MET A 132 1.30 14.45 -15.85
C MET A 132 0.74 13.40 -14.88
N ALA A 133 1.17 12.15 -14.98
CA ALA A 133 0.78 11.10 -14.04
C ALA A 133 1.20 11.42 -12.60
N ALA A 134 2.40 11.96 -12.41
CA ALA A 134 2.90 12.40 -11.11
C ALA A 134 2.10 13.56 -10.52
N GLU A 135 1.67 14.52 -11.34
CA GLU A 135 0.83 15.65 -10.93
C GLU A 135 -0.59 15.20 -10.56
N MET A 136 -1.16 14.26 -11.32
CA MET A 136 -2.48 13.68 -11.02
C MET A 136 -2.46 12.82 -9.75
N ALA A 137 -1.39 12.07 -9.54
CA ALA A 137 -1.12 11.23 -8.36
C ALA A 137 -2.35 10.43 -7.87
N ASN A 138 -3.08 9.83 -8.80
CA ASN A 138 -4.36 9.15 -8.57
C ASN A 138 -4.22 7.64 -8.26
N GLY A 139 -3.00 7.11 -8.25
CA GLY A 139 -2.71 5.72 -7.94
C GLY A 139 -2.98 4.72 -9.07
N TYR A 140 -3.38 5.17 -10.25
CA TYR A 140 -3.57 4.27 -11.39
C TYR A 140 -2.27 4.15 -12.20
N PRO A 141 -1.89 2.92 -12.63
CA PRO A 141 -0.75 2.73 -13.51
C PRO A 141 -0.99 3.41 -14.87
N VAL A 142 -0.07 4.29 -15.26
CA VAL A 142 -0.07 5.00 -16.54
C VAL A 142 1.12 4.55 -17.36
N ARG A 143 0.90 4.21 -18.63
CA ARG A 143 1.97 3.85 -19.54
C ARG A 143 2.81 5.09 -19.89
N ILE A 144 4.15 4.96 -19.77
CA ILE A 144 5.12 6.05 -19.92
C ILE A 144 6.26 5.75 -20.91
N ASP A 145 6.07 4.77 -21.81
CA ASP A 145 6.96 4.47 -22.95
C ASP A 145 6.30 4.76 -24.29
#